data_d6fe980aa07d96fd03d4767a68f6edf9
#
_entry.id   d6fe980aa07d96fd03d4767a68f6edf9
#
_cell.length_a   1.000
_cell.length_b   1.000
_cell.length_c   1.000
_cell.angle_alpha   90.00
_cell.angle_beta   90.00
_cell.angle_gamma   90.00
#
_symmetry.space_group_name_H-M   'P 1'
#
loop_
_entity.id
_entity.type
_entity.pdbx_description
1 polymer ?
#
loop_
_entity_poly.entity_id
_entity_poly.type
_entity_poly.pdbx_seq_one_letter_code
_entity_poly.pdbx_strand_id
1 'polypeptide(L)'
;MSPIIRIVASTLALFVAMGVGRFSLTPQLPHLIAEGQVDLTGAGLIAAANYLGYLVGALDALRATAPAQAHRRLFGGLWAGVAITLASSWAFGFWPHVALRFAAGVASAWVLVVLTALAAQVAVQAGRPRLAGLIFTGPSLGVLATGLMALALNLLGQGSSGAWLLYGVTALVLTLAIHPLLPRPQERADVALQPAGPRPRAFYPLLVAYSLVGIGYIIPATFLSQMAAAQFRGQWLADLFWPAFGLIATLGVLLVSLRRPGTGSTGRWLVGALWLQAFGVLACLFPGMTGLALGVIFCGGPFLASMLLVMQRAREIDPLGHARNVGLLTAGFALGQLGGPLLAALSSHFSGGLRPALLLAAGALLLAGGLMLKTREEVKVEAVVCRG
;
A
#
# COMPACT_ATOMS: atom_id res chain seq x y z
N MET A 1 -18.61 20.08 -10.58
CA MET A 1 -18.21 18.70 -11.00
C MET A 1 -18.90 17.69 -10.11
N SER A 2 -19.36 16.57 -10.69
CA SER A 2 -20.03 15.53 -9.90
C SER A 2 -19.06 14.88 -8.90
N PRO A 3 -19.54 14.46 -7.71
CA PRO A 3 -18.72 13.76 -6.71
C PRO A 3 -18.09 12.47 -7.26
N ILE A 4 -18.79 11.78 -8.16
CA ILE A 4 -18.31 10.55 -8.79
C ILE A 4 -17.04 10.83 -9.63
N ILE A 5 -17.04 11.89 -10.44
CA ILE A 5 -15.87 12.27 -11.25
C ILE A 5 -14.66 12.57 -10.36
N ARG A 6 -14.87 13.28 -9.23
CA ARG A 6 -13.79 13.55 -8.27
C ARG A 6 -13.25 12.29 -7.62
N ILE A 7 -14.10 11.32 -7.28
CA ILE A 7 -13.67 10.02 -6.73
C ILE A 7 -12.91 9.21 -7.78
N VAL A 8 -13.39 9.15 -9.03
CA VAL A 8 -12.68 8.48 -10.13
C VAL A 8 -11.31 9.13 -10.39
N ALA A 9 -11.25 10.46 -10.45
CA ALA A 9 -9.98 11.17 -10.60
C ALA A 9 -9.03 10.88 -9.43
N SER A 10 -9.55 10.81 -8.19
CA SER A 10 -8.77 10.44 -7.01
C SER A 10 -8.26 9.00 -7.08
N THR A 11 -9.08 8.07 -7.57
CA THR A 11 -8.68 6.67 -7.82
C THR A 11 -7.54 6.61 -8.82
N LEU A 12 -7.65 7.32 -9.95
CA LEU A 12 -6.60 7.38 -10.98
C LEU A 12 -5.33 8.08 -10.47
N ALA A 13 -5.45 9.10 -9.61
CA ALA A 13 -4.27 9.73 -9.00
C ALA A 13 -3.53 8.76 -8.06
N LEU A 14 -4.24 7.91 -7.30
CA LEU A 14 -3.61 6.85 -6.51
C LEU A 14 -3.08 5.70 -7.39
N PHE A 15 -3.71 5.41 -8.52
CA PHE A 15 -3.16 4.52 -9.53
C PHE A 15 -1.77 5.02 -9.99
N VAL A 16 -1.66 6.32 -10.32
CA VAL A 16 -0.38 6.92 -10.75
C VAL A 16 0.63 6.92 -9.59
N ALA A 17 0.28 7.52 -8.45
CA ALA A 17 1.24 7.75 -7.37
C ALA A 17 1.70 6.47 -6.68
N MET A 18 0.77 5.55 -6.41
CA MET A 18 1.05 4.32 -5.67
C MET A 18 1.29 3.14 -6.61
N GLY A 19 0.39 2.89 -7.56
CA GLY A 19 0.50 1.77 -8.48
C GLY A 19 1.71 1.90 -9.40
N VAL A 20 1.78 3.00 -10.15
CA VAL A 20 2.88 3.24 -11.09
C VAL A 20 4.11 3.77 -10.37
N GLY A 21 3.99 4.79 -9.53
CA GLY A 21 5.15 5.43 -8.90
C GLY A 21 5.88 4.55 -7.88
N ARG A 22 5.13 3.80 -7.07
CA ARG A 22 5.70 3.05 -5.95
C ARG A 22 5.79 1.54 -6.19
N PHE A 23 4.69 0.90 -6.58
CA PHE A 23 4.61 -0.55 -6.67
C PHE A 23 5.17 -1.13 -7.98
N SER A 24 5.45 -0.31 -8.98
CA SER A 24 6.12 -0.73 -10.22
C SER A 24 7.56 -1.23 -10.01
N LEU A 25 8.17 -0.99 -8.85
CA LEU A 25 9.46 -1.57 -8.51
C LEU A 25 9.40 -3.11 -8.50
N THR A 26 8.32 -3.70 -7.97
CA THR A 26 8.20 -5.16 -7.83
C THR A 26 8.41 -5.93 -9.15
N PRO A 27 7.71 -5.62 -10.26
CA PRO A 27 7.94 -6.31 -11.52
C PRO A 27 9.29 -5.95 -12.16
N GLN A 28 9.96 -4.89 -11.71
CA GLN A 28 11.27 -4.51 -12.22
C GLN A 28 12.44 -5.19 -11.48
N LEU A 29 12.26 -5.69 -10.26
CA LEU A 29 13.33 -6.33 -9.51
C LEU A 29 13.99 -7.51 -10.25
N PRO A 30 13.26 -8.44 -10.87
CA PRO A 30 13.86 -9.50 -11.67
C PRO A 30 14.73 -8.98 -12.83
N HIS A 31 14.29 -7.92 -13.50
CA HIS A 31 15.02 -7.30 -14.62
C HIS A 31 16.30 -6.63 -14.12
N LEU A 32 16.24 -5.84 -13.05
CA LEU A 32 17.42 -5.19 -12.47
C LEU A 32 18.48 -6.20 -12.00
N ILE A 33 18.04 -7.36 -11.47
CA ILE A 33 18.95 -8.43 -11.06
C ILE A 33 19.50 -9.16 -12.29
N ALA A 34 18.69 -9.46 -13.29
CA ALA A 34 19.14 -10.14 -14.52
C ALA A 34 20.10 -9.27 -15.35
N GLU A 35 19.90 -7.94 -15.34
CA GLU A 35 20.79 -6.95 -15.96
C GLU A 35 22.07 -6.69 -15.16
N GLY A 36 22.27 -7.35 -14.01
CA GLY A 36 23.45 -7.19 -13.15
C GLY A 36 23.54 -5.82 -12.46
N GLN A 37 22.48 -5.05 -12.42
CA GLN A 37 22.46 -3.74 -11.78
C GLN A 37 22.50 -3.83 -10.26
N VAL A 38 21.89 -4.87 -9.68
CA VAL A 38 21.81 -5.14 -8.25
C VAL A 38 21.71 -6.66 -8.00
N ASP A 39 22.07 -7.08 -6.79
CA ASP A 39 21.76 -8.42 -6.27
C ASP A 39 20.47 -8.42 -5.43
N LEU A 40 20.09 -9.56 -4.89
CA LEU A 40 18.86 -9.69 -4.08
C LEU A 40 18.93 -8.84 -2.79
N THR A 41 20.12 -8.69 -2.20
CA THR A 41 20.33 -7.82 -1.03
C THR A 41 20.13 -6.35 -1.40
N GLY A 42 20.76 -5.92 -2.49
CA GLY A 42 20.59 -4.57 -3.04
C GLY A 42 19.13 -4.26 -3.41
N ALA A 43 18.41 -5.21 -3.99
CA ALA A 43 16.98 -5.08 -4.27
C ALA A 43 16.17 -4.82 -2.99
N GLY A 44 16.50 -5.51 -1.89
CA GLY A 44 15.90 -5.28 -0.58
C GLY A 44 16.19 -3.89 -0.03
N LEU A 45 17.42 -3.40 -0.18
CA LEU A 45 17.81 -2.05 0.27
C LEU A 45 17.15 -0.94 -0.57
N ILE A 46 17.02 -1.13 -1.88
CA ILE A 46 16.28 -0.20 -2.77
C ILE A 46 14.80 -0.14 -2.35
N ALA A 47 14.19 -1.29 -2.06
CA ALA A 47 12.82 -1.33 -1.55
C ALA A 47 12.71 -0.66 -0.16
N ALA A 48 13.68 -0.87 0.74
CA ALA A 48 13.73 -0.20 2.04
C ALA A 48 13.83 1.32 1.89
N ALA A 49 14.64 1.83 0.95
CA ALA A 49 14.73 3.25 0.64
C ALA A 49 13.38 3.84 0.21
N ASN A 50 12.61 3.10 -0.61
CA ASN A 50 11.26 3.51 -1.00
C ASN A 50 10.34 3.65 0.23
N TYR A 51 10.38 2.69 1.16
CA TYR A 51 9.54 2.71 2.36
C TYR A 51 10.00 3.74 3.39
N LEU A 52 11.32 4.00 3.50
CA LEU A 52 11.85 5.11 4.28
C LEU A 52 11.35 6.46 3.72
N GLY A 53 11.43 6.64 2.40
CA GLY A 53 10.86 7.82 1.75
C GLY A 53 9.37 7.99 2.02
N TYR A 54 8.63 6.90 1.97
CA TYR A 54 7.19 6.91 2.28
C TYR A 54 6.91 7.31 3.74
N LEU A 55 7.68 6.81 4.70
CA LEU A 55 7.56 7.21 6.10
C LEU A 55 7.82 8.70 6.27
N VAL A 56 8.92 9.21 5.70
CA VAL A 56 9.28 10.64 5.73
C VAL A 56 8.18 11.49 5.08
N GLY A 57 7.72 11.10 3.91
CA GLY A 57 6.65 11.80 3.19
C GLY A 57 5.31 11.78 3.95
N ALA A 58 4.95 10.67 4.58
CA ALA A 58 3.74 10.56 5.38
C ALA A 58 3.79 11.47 6.62
N LEU A 59 4.91 11.47 7.35
CA LEU A 59 5.12 12.36 8.51
C LEU A 59 5.11 13.84 8.11
N ASP A 60 5.71 14.19 6.96
CA ASP A 60 5.66 15.54 6.43
C ASP A 60 4.25 15.93 5.98
N ALA A 61 3.51 15.03 5.34
CA ALA A 61 2.13 15.29 4.92
C ALA A 61 1.20 15.60 6.11
N LEU A 62 1.41 14.99 7.27
CA LEU A 62 0.66 15.26 8.50
C LEU A 62 0.88 16.68 9.05
N ARG A 63 1.97 17.32 8.69
CA ARG A 63 2.27 18.72 9.06
C ARG A 63 1.57 19.74 8.15
N ALA A 64 0.83 19.31 7.14
CA ALA A 64 0.08 20.19 6.25
C ALA A 64 -1.17 20.72 6.97
N THR A 65 -1.06 21.87 7.63
CA THR A 65 -2.16 22.53 8.32
C THR A 65 -2.94 23.49 7.42
N ALA A 66 -2.27 24.10 6.42
CA ALA A 66 -2.88 25.06 5.51
C ALA A 66 -3.27 24.40 4.17
N PRO A 67 -4.38 24.84 3.51
CA PRO A 67 -4.82 24.34 2.21
C PRO A 67 -3.75 24.44 1.13
N ALA A 68 -2.99 25.55 1.10
CA ALA A 68 -1.88 25.74 0.17
C ALA A 68 -0.77 24.69 0.33
N GLN A 69 -0.48 24.26 1.57
CA GLN A 69 0.50 23.21 1.84
C GLN A 69 -0.02 21.85 1.36
N ALA A 70 -1.28 21.52 1.62
CA ALA A 70 -1.91 20.30 1.14
C ALA A 70 -1.97 20.28 -0.41
N HIS A 71 -2.31 21.40 -1.04
CA HIS A 71 -2.29 21.54 -2.50
C HIS A 71 -0.90 21.27 -3.08
N ARG A 72 0.13 21.91 -2.52
CA ARG A 72 1.52 21.73 -2.98
C ARG A 72 1.98 20.28 -2.84
N ARG A 73 1.63 19.59 -1.74
CA ARG A 73 1.98 18.18 -1.56
C ARG A 73 1.23 17.26 -2.52
N LEU A 74 -0.08 17.48 -2.73
CA LEU A 74 -0.86 16.65 -3.66
C LEU A 74 -0.33 16.77 -5.09
N PHE A 75 -0.30 18.00 -5.61
CA PHE A 75 0.07 18.22 -7.02
C PHE A 75 1.58 18.10 -7.23
N GLY A 76 2.39 18.59 -6.31
CA GLY A 76 3.85 18.40 -6.34
C GLY A 76 4.25 16.95 -6.25
N GLY A 77 3.62 16.16 -5.36
CA GLY A 77 3.85 14.71 -5.25
C GLY A 77 3.45 13.95 -6.52
N LEU A 78 2.32 14.33 -7.14
CA LEU A 78 1.86 13.68 -8.36
C LEU A 78 2.84 13.95 -9.53
N TRP A 79 3.24 15.20 -9.75
CA TRP A 79 4.18 15.57 -10.80
C TRP A 79 5.60 15.06 -10.52
N ALA A 80 6.05 15.09 -9.27
CA ALA A 80 7.32 14.49 -8.88
C ALA A 80 7.31 12.98 -9.15
N GLY A 81 6.20 12.27 -8.85
CA GLY A 81 6.05 10.84 -9.16
C GLY A 81 6.22 10.55 -10.66
N VAL A 82 5.63 11.38 -11.53
CA VAL A 82 5.81 11.29 -13.00
C VAL A 82 7.29 11.47 -13.37
N ALA A 83 7.91 12.57 -12.91
CA ALA A 83 9.30 12.89 -13.24
C ALA A 83 10.27 11.81 -12.74
N ILE A 84 10.10 11.31 -11.52
CA ILE A 84 10.92 10.25 -10.93
C ILE A 84 10.77 8.94 -11.71
N THR A 85 9.55 8.60 -12.12
CA THR A 85 9.30 7.36 -12.88
C THR A 85 9.95 7.45 -14.26
N LEU A 86 9.84 8.57 -14.96
CA LEU A 86 10.56 8.83 -16.21
C LEU A 86 12.07 8.77 -16.00
N ALA A 87 12.59 9.48 -14.98
CA ALA A 87 14.03 9.48 -14.67
C ALA A 87 14.59 8.07 -14.38
N SER A 88 13.74 7.16 -13.89
CA SER A 88 14.16 5.77 -13.62
C SER A 88 14.54 5.00 -14.90
N SER A 89 14.13 5.47 -16.11
CA SER A 89 14.52 4.86 -17.39
C SER A 89 16.00 5.07 -17.74
N TRP A 90 16.63 6.08 -17.15
CA TRP A 90 18.07 6.39 -17.31
C TRP A 90 18.91 5.97 -16.09
N ALA A 91 18.25 5.47 -15.03
CA ALA A 91 18.95 5.05 -13.84
C ALA A 91 19.66 3.71 -14.10
N PHE A 92 20.94 3.62 -13.75
CA PHE A 92 21.72 2.39 -13.81
C PHE A 92 22.49 2.17 -12.51
N GLY A 93 22.40 0.95 -11.99
CA GLY A 93 23.08 0.55 -10.78
C GLY A 93 22.34 0.96 -9.49
N PHE A 94 22.96 0.62 -8.36
CA PHE A 94 22.34 0.66 -7.04
C PHE A 94 21.93 2.09 -6.58
N TRP A 95 22.89 3.03 -6.56
CA TRP A 95 22.68 4.35 -5.95
C TRP A 95 21.65 5.23 -6.63
N PRO A 96 21.58 5.32 -7.98
CA PRO A 96 20.51 6.05 -8.66
C PRO A 96 19.13 5.49 -8.31
N HIS A 97 18.99 4.15 -8.26
CA HIS A 97 17.71 3.54 -7.87
C HIS A 97 17.36 3.81 -6.41
N VAL A 98 18.31 3.80 -5.48
CA VAL A 98 18.08 4.17 -4.06
C VAL A 98 17.52 5.58 -3.96
N ALA A 99 18.18 6.57 -4.61
CA ALA A 99 17.75 7.96 -4.57
C ALA A 99 16.36 8.17 -5.18
N LEU A 100 16.11 7.60 -6.37
CA LEU A 100 14.83 7.74 -7.07
C LEU A 100 13.71 7.00 -6.30
N ARG A 101 13.96 5.83 -5.71
CA ARG A 101 12.95 5.11 -4.94
C ARG A 101 12.62 5.79 -3.62
N PHE A 102 13.62 6.38 -2.93
CA PHE A 102 13.36 7.21 -1.76
C PHE A 102 12.45 8.41 -2.13
N ALA A 103 12.78 9.14 -3.19
CA ALA A 103 11.99 10.28 -3.67
C ALA A 103 10.57 9.85 -4.10
N ALA A 104 10.41 8.70 -4.78
CA ALA A 104 9.12 8.13 -5.14
C ALA A 104 8.29 7.77 -3.90
N GLY A 105 8.93 7.26 -2.85
CA GLY A 105 8.29 7.03 -1.55
C GLY A 105 7.70 8.30 -0.97
N VAL A 106 8.48 9.38 -0.88
CA VAL A 106 8.02 10.70 -0.39
C VAL A 106 6.84 11.21 -1.22
N ALA A 107 6.99 11.23 -2.53
CA ALA A 107 5.98 11.73 -3.47
C ALA A 107 4.65 10.98 -3.35
N SER A 108 4.70 9.63 -3.31
CA SER A 108 3.51 8.78 -3.19
C SER A 108 2.79 8.95 -1.85
N ALA A 109 3.53 9.15 -0.76
CA ALA A 109 2.96 9.40 0.56
C ALA A 109 2.21 10.73 0.62
N TRP A 110 2.77 11.80 0.05
CA TRP A 110 2.09 13.09 -0.05
C TRP A 110 0.74 12.98 -0.77
N VAL A 111 0.72 12.30 -1.92
CA VAL A 111 -0.52 12.11 -2.68
C VAL A 111 -1.52 11.27 -1.89
N LEU A 112 -1.10 10.14 -1.31
CA LEU A 112 -1.99 9.23 -0.59
C LEU A 112 -2.65 9.92 0.61
N VAL A 113 -1.85 10.57 1.47
CA VAL A 113 -2.34 11.16 2.73
C VAL A 113 -3.33 12.28 2.44
N VAL A 114 -2.96 13.21 1.55
CA VAL A 114 -3.81 14.36 1.23
C VAL A 114 -5.07 13.90 0.49
N LEU A 115 -4.93 13.04 -0.49
CA LEU A 115 -6.05 12.63 -1.34
C LEU A 115 -7.06 11.75 -0.60
N THR A 116 -6.61 10.91 0.33
CA THR A 116 -7.51 10.11 1.18
C THR A 116 -8.42 11.02 2.01
N ALA A 117 -7.87 12.10 2.58
CA ALA A 117 -8.66 13.07 3.34
C ALA A 117 -9.67 13.81 2.45
N LEU A 118 -9.25 14.28 1.26
CA LEU A 118 -10.11 14.98 0.31
C LEU A 118 -11.22 14.08 -0.25
N ALA A 119 -10.90 12.84 -0.60
CA ALA A 119 -11.88 11.88 -1.09
C ALA A 119 -12.94 11.54 -0.02
N ALA A 120 -12.53 11.43 1.25
CA ALA A 120 -13.45 11.24 2.36
C ALA A 120 -14.41 12.42 2.51
N GLN A 121 -13.93 13.66 2.38
CA GLN A 121 -14.75 14.88 2.41
C GLN A 121 -15.76 14.90 1.25
N VAL A 122 -15.29 14.63 0.02
CA VAL A 122 -16.17 14.56 -1.18
C VAL A 122 -17.27 13.51 -0.99
N ALA A 123 -16.94 12.33 -0.46
CA ALA A 123 -17.87 11.25 -0.25
C ALA A 123 -18.93 11.57 0.83
N VAL A 124 -18.52 12.23 1.92
CA VAL A 124 -19.43 12.69 3.00
C VAL A 124 -20.36 13.77 2.49
N GLN A 125 -19.84 14.80 1.80
CA GLN A 125 -20.65 15.87 1.20
C GLN A 125 -21.68 15.35 0.20
N ALA A 126 -21.35 14.24 -0.49
CA ALA A 126 -22.26 13.57 -1.42
C ALA A 126 -23.31 12.66 -0.73
N GLY A 127 -23.30 12.55 0.61
CA GLY A 127 -24.16 11.61 1.35
C GLY A 127 -23.80 10.12 1.10
N ARG A 128 -22.64 9.83 0.52
CA ARG A 128 -22.21 8.49 0.13
C ARG A 128 -20.83 8.14 0.69
N PRO A 129 -20.64 8.05 2.03
CA PRO A 129 -19.33 7.88 2.66
C PRO A 129 -18.58 6.62 2.22
N ARG A 130 -19.29 5.60 1.70
CA ARG A 130 -18.67 4.36 1.16
C ARG A 130 -17.81 4.59 -0.08
N LEU A 131 -18.09 5.63 -0.86
CA LEU A 131 -17.33 5.96 -2.06
C LEU A 131 -15.87 6.29 -1.74
N ALA A 132 -15.59 6.79 -0.52
CA ALA A 132 -14.22 7.07 -0.10
C ALA A 132 -13.29 5.85 -0.13
N GLY A 133 -13.82 4.65 0.15
CA GLY A 133 -13.04 3.41 0.12
C GLY A 133 -12.63 2.98 -1.30
N LEU A 134 -13.37 3.40 -2.32
CA LEU A 134 -13.11 2.99 -3.71
C LEU A 134 -11.78 3.55 -4.26
N ILE A 135 -11.26 4.66 -3.69
CA ILE A 135 -9.97 5.19 -4.13
C ILE A 135 -8.83 4.19 -3.95
N PHE A 136 -8.93 3.26 -3.00
CA PHE A 136 -7.94 2.21 -2.77
C PHE A 136 -7.91 1.14 -3.86
N THR A 137 -8.89 1.11 -4.78
CA THR A 137 -8.78 0.30 -6.00
C THR A 137 -7.73 0.86 -6.96
N GLY A 138 -7.41 2.15 -6.88
CA GLY A 138 -6.40 2.79 -7.74
C GLY A 138 -5.02 2.13 -7.65
N PRO A 139 -4.41 2.01 -6.45
CA PRO A 139 -3.13 1.33 -6.29
C PRO A 139 -3.14 -0.11 -6.81
N SER A 140 -4.18 -0.90 -6.55
CA SER A 140 -4.25 -2.30 -7.01
C SER A 140 -4.45 -2.43 -8.52
N LEU A 141 -5.25 -1.55 -9.13
CA LEU A 141 -5.35 -1.45 -10.60
C LEU A 141 -4.01 -1.03 -11.22
N GLY A 142 -3.24 -0.16 -10.54
CA GLY A 142 -1.90 0.19 -10.97
C GLY A 142 -0.91 -0.98 -10.89
N VAL A 143 -1.02 -1.82 -9.86
CA VAL A 143 -0.28 -3.10 -9.76
C VAL A 143 -0.62 -4.02 -10.93
N LEU A 144 -1.91 -4.21 -11.24
CA LEU A 144 -2.37 -4.97 -12.41
C LEU A 144 -1.78 -4.42 -13.71
N ALA A 145 -1.92 -3.12 -13.93
CA ALA A 145 -1.49 -2.48 -15.18
C ALA A 145 0.04 -2.54 -15.35
N THR A 146 0.83 -2.21 -14.31
CA THR A 146 2.29 -2.28 -14.38
C THR A 146 2.81 -3.70 -14.59
N GLY A 147 2.13 -4.69 -14.04
CA GLY A 147 2.43 -6.09 -14.28
C GLY A 147 2.16 -6.51 -15.72
N LEU A 148 1.00 -6.14 -16.29
CA LEU A 148 0.68 -6.41 -17.69
C LEU A 148 1.62 -5.70 -18.66
N MET A 149 2.01 -4.45 -18.36
CA MET A 149 3.00 -3.73 -19.13
C MET A 149 4.38 -4.40 -19.07
N ALA A 150 4.81 -4.87 -17.88
CA ALA A 150 6.07 -5.60 -17.72
C ALA A 150 6.06 -6.88 -18.53
N LEU A 151 4.98 -7.67 -18.46
CA LEU A 151 4.80 -8.89 -19.26
C LEU A 151 4.90 -8.59 -20.75
N ALA A 152 4.17 -7.58 -21.26
CA ALA A 152 4.18 -7.22 -22.67
C ALA A 152 5.59 -6.81 -23.15
N LEU A 153 6.31 -6.02 -22.35
CA LEU A 153 7.67 -5.58 -22.67
C LEU A 153 8.68 -6.72 -22.61
N ASN A 154 8.53 -7.64 -21.65
CA ASN A 154 9.38 -8.84 -21.58
C ASN A 154 9.20 -9.72 -22.83
N LEU A 155 7.95 -9.92 -23.29
CA LEU A 155 7.67 -10.64 -24.54
C LEU A 155 8.25 -9.95 -25.79
N LEU A 156 8.45 -8.64 -25.74
CA LEU A 156 9.08 -7.83 -26.77
C LEU A 156 10.61 -7.73 -26.62
N GLY A 157 11.19 -8.43 -25.63
CA GLY A 157 12.62 -8.40 -25.34
C GLY A 157 13.15 -7.06 -24.82
N GLN A 158 12.27 -6.22 -24.24
CA GLN A 158 12.66 -4.93 -23.67
C GLN A 158 13.09 -5.09 -22.20
N GLY A 159 14.18 -4.41 -21.82
CA GLY A 159 14.70 -4.39 -20.46
C GLY A 159 13.98 -3.43 -19.51
N SER A 160 14.58 -3.27 -18.33
CA SER A 160 14.04 -2.40 -17.25
C SER A 160 13.85 -0.94 -17.69
N SER A 161 14.76 -0.39 -18.48
CA SER A 161 14.68 1.00 -19.00
C SER A 161 13.41 1.24 -19.82
N GLY A 162 13.08 0.34 -20.75
CA GLY A 162 11.85 0.43 -21.56
C GLY A 162 10.59 0.37 -20.69
N ALA A 163 10.60 -0.47 -19.66
CA ALA A 163 9.47 -0.56 -18.74
C ALA A 163 9.30 0.73 -17.92
N TRP A 164 10.37 1.31 -17.38
CA TRP A 164 10.31 2.59 -16.67
C TRP A 164 9.80 3.72 -17.57
N LEU A 165 10.22 3.75 -18.84
CA LEU A 165 9.74 4.74 -19.80
C LEU A 165 8.24 4.61 -20.04
N LEU A 166 7.74 3.39 -20.28
CA LEU A 166 6.30 3.15 -20.50
C LEU A 166 5.47 3.52 -19.27
N TYR A 167 5.94 3.16 -18.07
CA TYR A 167 5.30 3.55 -16.81
C TYR A 167 5.23 5.07 -16.65
N GLY A 168 6.35 5.76 -16.92
CA GLY A 168 6.43 7.21 -16.82
C GLY A 168 5.54 7.95 -17.83
N VAL A 169 5.48 7.48 -19.08
CA VAL A 169 4.58 8.04 -20.12
C VAL A 169 3.13 7.82 -19.73
N THR A 170 2.78 6.61 -19.25
CA THR A 170 1.41 6.31 -18.76
C THR A 170 1.05 7.23 -17.58
N ALA A 171 1.95 7.41 -16.62
CA ALA A 171 1.76 8.31 -15.49
C ALA A 171 1.57 9.77 -15.95
N LEU A 172 2.35 10.23 -16.94
CA LEU A 172 2.25 11.57 -17.50
C LEU A 172 0.89 11.80 -18.15
N VAL A 173 0.47 10.92 -19.07
CA VAL A 173 -0.80 11.04 -19.79
C VAL A 173 -1.98 11.05 -18.81
N LEU A 174 -2.01 10.11 -17.86
CA LEU A 174 -3.07 10.07 -16.85
C LEU A 174 -3.05 11.31 -15.96
N THR A 175 -1.88 11.78 -15.53
CA THR A 175 -1.77 12.98 -14.69
C THR A 175 -2.30 14.21 -15.41
N LEU A 176 -1.97 14.40 -16.68
CA LEU A 176 -2.51 15.50 -17.50
C LEU A 176 -4.04 15.43 -17.59
N ALA A 177 -4.60 14.24 -17.82
CA ALA A 177 -6.03 14.05 -17.94
C ALA A 177 -6.79 14.31 -16.63
N ILE A 178 -6.26 13.86 -15.48
CA ILE A 178 -6.94 13.96 -14.19
C ILE A 178 -6.66 15.26 -13.43
N HIS A 179 -5.58 15.96 -13.72
CA HIS A 179 -5.15 17.18 -13.01
C HIS A 179 -6.29 18.21 -12.77
N PRO A 180 -7.09 18.59 -13.80
CA PRO A 180 -8.19 19.54 -13.63
C PRO A 180 -9.38 18.96 -12.86
N LEU A 181 -9.48 17.63 -12.74
CA LEU A 181 -10.62 16.91 -12.15
C LEU A 181 -10.43 16.61 -10.66
N LEU A 182 -9.19 16.74 -10.16
CA LEU A 182 -8.86 16.43 -8.77
C LEU A 182 -9.54 17.40 -7.79
N PRO A 183 -9.98 16.91 -6.62
CA PRO A 183 -10.48 17.78 -5.56
C PRO A 183 -9.36 18.67 -5.04
N ARG A 184 -9.64 19.97 -4.90
CA ARG A 184 -8.70 20.94 -4.36
C ARG A 184 -8.92 21.10 -2.85
N PRO A 185 -7.84 21.19 -2.06
CA PRO A 185 -7.95 21.56 -0.67
C PRO A 185 -8.61 22.93 -0.55
N GLN A 186 -9.67 23.02 0.24
CA GLN A 186 -10.38 24.27 0.51
C GLN A 186 -10.07 24.71 1.94
N GLU A 187 -10.15 26.01 2.21
CA GLU A 187 -10.14 26.50 3.59
C GLU A 187 -11.28 25.84 4.35
N ARG A 188 -10.97 25.13 5.43
CA ARG A 188 -11.99 24.66 6.34
C ARG A 188 -12.64 25.89 6.95
N ALA A 189 -13.97 26.05 6.80
CA ALA A 189 -14.72 26.80 7.79
C ALA A 189 -14.28 26.23 9.16
N ASP A 190 -13.84 27.08 10.07
CA ASP A 190 -13.36 26.71 11.40
C ASP A 190 -14.38 25.83 12.13
N VAL A 191 -14.38 24.55 11.82
CA VAL A 191 -14.94 23.57 12.74
C VAL A 191 -13.89 23.50 13.85
N ALA A 192 -14.14 24.25 14.91
CA ALA A 192 -13.35 24.20 16.12
C ALA A 192 -13.00 22.74 16.41
N LEU A 193 -11.73 22.41 16.25
CA LEU A 193 -11.22 21.09 16.57
C LEU A 193 -11.47 20.95 18.09
N GLN A 194 -12.55 20.26 18.44
CA GLN A 194 -12.76 19.90 19.84
C GLN A 194 -11.47 19.22 20.30
N PRO A 195 -10.91 19.63 21.44
CA PRO A 195 -9.71 19.01 21.97
C PRO A 195 -9.96 17.49 22.02
N ALA A 196 -9.25 16.75 21.20
CA ALA A 196 -9.40 15.31 21.19
C ALA A 196 -8.96 14.79 22.56
N GLY A 197 -9.87 14.18 23.29
CA GLY A 197 -9.62 13.54 24.57
C GLY A 197 -8.50 12.48 24.49
N PRO A 198 -8.14 11.83 25.61
CA PRO A 198 -7.18 10.73 25.60
C PRO A 198 -7.64 9.63 24.67
N ARG A 199 -6.70 8.95 24.01
CA ARG A 199 -7.01 7.83 23.11
C ARG A 199 -7.61 6.66 23.88
N PRO A 200 -8.67 6.02 23.37
CA PRO A 200 -9.20 4.81 23.99
C PRO A 200 -8.13 3.71 24.07
N ARG A 201 -8.14 2.92 25.13
CA ARG A 201 -7.17 1.83 25.34
C ARG A 201 -7.14 0.83 24.16
N ALA A 202 -8.31 0.55 23.56
CA ALA A 202 -8.44 -0.33 22.40
C ALA A 202 -7.71 0.17 21.13
N PHE A 203 -7.26 1.42 21.08
CA PHE A 203 -6.52 1.97 19.95
C PHE A 203 -5.08 1.43 19.87
N TYR A 204 -4.41 1.22 20.99
CA TYR A 204 -2.99 0.81 21.00
C TYR A 204 -2.75 -0.59 20.44
N PRO A 205 -3.54 -1.62 20.79
CA PRO A 205 -3.47 -2.91 20.11
C PRO A 205 -3.72 -2.84 18.59
N LEU A 206 -4.63 -1.97 18.13
CA LEU A 206 -4.85 -1.73 16.70
C LEU A 206 -3.62 -1.11 16.04
N LEU A 207 -2.95 -0.15 16.69
CA LEU A 207 -1.72 0.46 16.20
C LEU A 207 -0.60 -0.57 16.08
N VAL A 208 -0.38 -1.38 17.12
CA VAL A 208 0.65 -2.45 17.10
C VAL A 208 0.33 -3.47 16.02
N ALA A 209 -0.92 -3.96 15.96
CA ALA A 209 -1.33 -4.91 14.94
C ALA A 209 -1.11 -4.36 13.53
N TYR A 210 -1.43 -3.09 13.28
CA TYR A 210 -1.26 -2.49 11.97
C TYR A 210 0.21 -2.26 11.60
N SER A 211 1.07 -1.97 12.58
CA SER A 211 2.52 -1.94 12.37
C SER A 211 3.08 -3.32 12.00
N LEU A 212 2.61 -4.39 12.67
CA LEU A 212 2.95 -5.77 12.33
C LEU A 212 2.45 -6.19 10.94
N VAL A 213 1.25 -5.73 10.56
CA VAL A 213 0.73 -5.92 9.18
C VAL A 213 1.69 -5.31 8.17
N GLY A 214 2.23 -4.11 8.44
CA GLY A 214 3.25 -3.48 7.60
C GLY A 214 4.44 -4.38 7.32
N ILE A 215 4.97 -5.07 8.36
CA ILE A 215 6.06 -6.05 8.21
C ILE A 215 5.60 -7.27 7.39
N GLY A 216 4.44 -7.81 7.75
CA GLY A 216 4.02 -9.13 7.30
C GLY A 216 3.69 -9.22 5.82
N TYR A 217 2.97 -8.24 5.26
CA TYR A 217 2.53 -8.32 3.87
C TYR A 217 3.58 -7.83 2.87
N ILE A 218 4.52 -6.96 3.34
CA ILE A 218 5.37 -6.22 2.42
C ILE A 218 6.44 -7.08 1.77
N ILE A 219 6.88 -8.15 2.45
CA ILE A 219 7.90 -9.05 1.91
C ILE A 219 7.37 -9.77 0.66
N PRO A 220 6.25 -10.50 0.70
CA PRO A 220 5.70 -11.09 -0.52
C PRO A 220 5.30 -10.03 -1.55
N ALA A 221 4.68 -8.91 -1.16
CA ALA A 221 4.29 -7.85 -2.08
C ALA A 221 5.48 -7.19 -2.80
N THR A 222 6.68 -7.19 -2.21
CA THR A 222 7.89 -6.61 -2.82
C THR A 222 8.61 -7.63 -3.69
N PHE A 223 8.69 -8.88 -3.25
CA PHE A 223 9.56 -9.88 -3.89
C PHE A 223 8.80 -10.95 -4.68
N LEU A 224 7.47 -10.84 -4.84
CA LEU A 224 6.66 -11.82 -5.54
C LEU A 224 7.16 -12.09 -6.96
N SER A 225 7.41 -11.03 -7.76
CA SER A 225 7.93 -11.16 -9.11
C SER A 225 9.32 -11.81 -9.14
N GLN A 226 10.19 -11.46 -8.19
CA GLN A 226 11.50 -12.08 -8.07
C GLN A 226 11.42 -13.56 -7.66
N MET A 227 10.52 -13.90 -6.72
CA MET A 227 10.31 -15.31 -6.34
C MET A 227 9.76 -16.12 -7.53
N ALA A 228 8.86 -15.55 -8.31
CA ALA A 228 8.32 -16.18 -9.51
C ALA A 228 9.41 -16.35 -10.59
N ALA A 229 10.20 -15.31 -10.87
CA ALA A 229 11.30 -15.37 -11.83
C ALA A 229 12.38 -16.39 -11.44
N ALA A 230 12.68 -16.53 -10.14
CA ALA A 230 13.63 -17.50 -9.64
C ALA A 230 13.15 -18.95 -9.80
N GLN A 231 11.83 -19.20 -9.66
CA GLN A 231 11.23 -20.53 -9.80
C GLN A 231 10.93 -20.92 -11.25
N PHE A 232 10.49 -19.97 -12.07
CA PHE A 232 10.06 -20.19 -13.46
C PHE A 232 10.99 -19.51 -14.46
N ARG A 233 12.29 -19.73 -14.32
CA ARG A 233 13.33 -19.09 -15.15
C ARG A 233 13.04 -19.23 -16.64
N GLY A 234 13.01 -18.11 -17.35
CA GLY A 234 12.77 -18.08 -18.81
C GLY A 234 11.33 -18.36 -19.25
N GLN A 235 10.39 -18.50 -18.30
CA GLN A 235 8.98 -18.72 -18.62
C GLN A 235 8.19 -17.42 -18.41
N TRP A 236 7.44 -17.00 -19.42
CA TRP A 236 6.56 -15.83 -19.36
C TRP A 236 5.50 -15.89 -18.23
N LEU A 237 5.18 -17.11 -17.77
CA LEU A 237 4.30 -17.37 -16.63
C LEU A 237 4.75 -16.66 -15.35
N ALA A 238 6.06 -16.45 -15.15
CA ALA A 238 6.59 -15.72 -14.00
C ALA A 238 6.04 -14.28 -13.91
N ASP A 239 5.81 -13.64 -15.04
CA ASP A 239 5.35 -12.26 -15.13
C ASP A 239 3.84 -12.11 -14.84
N LEU A 240 3.07 -13.22 -14.84
CA LEU A 240 1.63 -13.20 -14.53
C LEU A 240 1.33 -13.04 -13.03
N PHE A 241 2.27 -13.38 -12.14
CA PHE A 241 2.01 -13.34 -10.70
C PHE A 241 1.73 -11.94 -10.18
N TRP A 242 2.42 -10.93 -10.69
CA TRP A 242 2.21 -9.54 -10.27
C TRP A 242 0.87 -8.97 -10.75
N PRO A 243 0.50 -9.04 -12.03
CA PRO A 243 -0.83 -8.59 -12.46
C PRO A 243 -1.97 -9.38 -11.80
N ALA A 244 -1.81 -10.70 -11.58
CA ALA A 244 -2.79 -11.49 -10.84
C ALA A 244 -2.94 -11.00 -9.39
N PHE A 245 -1.83 -10.65 -8.71
CA PHE A 245 -1.86 -10.05 -7.39
C PHE A 245 -2.67 -8.72 -7.38
N GLY A 246 -2.45 -7.85 -8.39
CA GLY A 246 -3.19 -6.60 -8.54
C GLY A 246 -4.68 -6.80 -8.76
N LEU A 247 -5.06 -7.79 -9.58
CA LEU A 247 -6.46 -8.15 -9.82
C LEU A 247 -7.14 -8.63 -8.53
N ILE A 248 -6.52 -9.58 -7.85
CA ILE A 248 -7.05 -10.14 -6.58
C ILE A 248 -7.12 -9.06 -5.50
N ALA A 249 -6.14 -8.16 -5.42
CA ALA A 249 -6.16 -7.02 -4.49
C ALA A 249 -7.32 -6.07 -4.80
N THR A 250 -7.62 -5.82 -6.07
CA THR A 250 -8.77 -4.99 -6.48
C THR A 250 -10.08 -5.63 -6.04
N LEU A 251 -10.25 -6.94 -6.27
CA LEU A 251 -11.43 -7.69 -5.82
C LEU A 251 -11.57 -7.66 -4.29
N GLY A 252 -10.48 -7.77 -3.54
CA GLY A 252 -10.48 -7.67 -2.09
C GLY A 252 -10.97 -6.31 -1.57
N VAL A 253 -10.50 -5.21 -2.17
CA VAL A 253 -10.96 -3.85 -1.83
C VAL A 253 -12.44 -3.68 -2.15
N LEU A 254 -12.90 -4.13 -3.32
CA LEU A 254 -14.31 -4.07 -3.71
C LEU A 254 -15.19 -4.85 -2.75
N LEU A 255 -14.80 -6.07 -2.38
CA LEU A 255 -15.53 -6.91 -1.42
C LEU A 255 -15.73 -6.18 -0.08
N VAL A 256 -14.67 -5.56 0.47
CA VAL A 256 -14.76 -4.82 1.73
C VAL A 256 -15.54 -3.52 1.58
N SER A 257 -15.40 -2.81 0.46
CA SER A 257 -16.11 -1.54 0.19
C SER A 257 -17.62 -1.72 0.02
N LEU A 258 -18.04 -2.83 -0.58
CA LEU A 258 -19.47 -3.16 -0.79
C LEU A 258 -20.15 -3.70 0.47
N ARG A 259 -19.37 -4.15 1.46
CA ARG A 259 -19.90 -4.66 2.72
C ARG A 259 -20.61 -3.57 3.52
N ARG A 260 -21.72 -3.92 4.18
CA ARG A 260 -22.39 -3.02 5.14
C ARG A 260 -21.57 -2.96 6.44
N PRO A 261 -21.12 -1.78 6.89
CA PRO A 261 -20.48 -1.64 8.20
C PRO A 261 -21.46 -2.02 9.31
N GLY A 262 -21.00 -2.80 10.26
CA GLY A 262 -21.78 -3.16 11.44
C GLY A 262 -20.85 -3.37 12.62
N THR A 263 -21.27 -2.94 13.82
CA THR A 263 -20.54 -3.11 15.06
C THR A 263 -20.16 -4.58 15.28
N GLY A 264 -18.92 -4.87 15.57
CA GLY A 264 -18.38 -6.22 15.80
C GLY A 264 -18.09 -7.03 14.54
N SER A 265 -18.59 -6.64 13.35
CA SER A 265 -18.29 -7.35 12.09
C SER A 265 -16.93 -6.95 11.51
N THR A 266 -16.52 -5.69 11.61
CA THR A 266 -15.24 -5.18 11.08
C THR A 266 -14.04 -5.87 11.74
N GLY A 267 -14.08 -6.06 13.06
CA GLY A 267 -13.03 -6.80 13.77
C GLY A 267 -12.88 -8.25 13.30
N ARG A 268 -14.00 -8.95 13.04
CA ARG A 268 -13.94 -10.34 12.50
C ARG A 268 -13.33 -10.41 11.12
N TRP A 269 -13.75 -9.50 10.24
CA TRP A 269 -13.19 -9.41 8.89
C TRP A 269 -11.70 -9.06 8.90
N LEU A 270 -11.29 -8.16 9.81
CA LEU A 270 -9.87 -7.82 9.97
C LEU A 270 -9.05 -9.03 10.42
N VAL A 271 -9.47 -9.75 11.47
CA VAL A 271 -8.79 -10.98 11.93
C VAL A 271 -8.70 -12.01 10.81
N GLY A 272 -9.82 -12.28 10.13
CA GLY A 272 -9.86 -13.22 9.02
C GLY A 272 -8.91 -12.82 7.88
N ALA A 273 -8.89 -11.53 7.52
CA ALA A 273 -7.99 -11.00 6.49
C ALA A 273 -6.51 -11.17 6.87
N LEU A 274 -6.14 -10.91 8.14
CA LEU A 274 -4.76 -11.03 8.62
C LEU A 274 -4.28 -12.48 8.65
N TRP A 275 -5.12 -13.41 9.10
CA TRP A 275 -4.75 -14.81 9.12
C TRP A 275 -4.72 -15.43 7.72
N LEU A 276 -5.65 -15.02 6.84
CA LEU A 276 -5.62 -15.41 5.44
C LEU A 276 -4.33 -14.95 4.78
N GLN A 277 -3.90 -13.71 5.08
CA GLN A 277 -2.66 -13.15 4.58
C GLN A 277 -1.43 -13.89 5.15
N ALA A 278 -1.43 -14.26 6.43
CA ALA A 278 -0.38 -15.09 7.03
C ALA A 278 -0.27 -16.46 6.33
N PHE A 279 -1.41 -17.09 6.04
CA PHE A 279 -1.45 -18.34 5.26
C PHE A 279 -0.86 -18.15 3.86
N GLY A 280 -1.20 -17.04 3.17
CA GLY A 280 -0.63 -16.71 1.87
C GLY A 280 0.89 -16.52 1.91
N VAL A 281 1.43 -15.87 2.96
CA VAL A 281 2.87 -15.74 3.16
C VAL A 281 3.53 -17.10 3.37
N LEU A 282 2.94 -17.98 4.19
CA LEU A 282 3.44 -19.34 4.39
C LEU A 282 3.37 -20.18 3.11
N ALA A 283 2.33 -19.99 2.29
CA ALA A 283 2.21 -20.67 1.01
C ALA A 283 3.39 -20.33 0.06
N CYS A 284 3.92 -19.11 0.11
CA CYS A 284 5.10 -18.70 -0.66
C CYS A 284 6.38 -19.49 -0.29
N LEU A 285 6.41 -20.22 0.83
CA LEU A 285 7.53 -21.08 1.20
C LEU A 285 7.55 -22.40 0.42
N PHE A 286 6.41 -22.81 -0.13
CA PHE A 286 6.32 -24.03 -0.92
C PHE A 286 6.73 -23.75 -2.37
N PRO A 287 7.62 -24.58 -2.93
CA PRO A 287 8.06 -24.41 -4.31
C PRO A 287 6.94 -24.73 -5.30
N GLY A 288 7.05 -24.15 -6.49
CA GLY A 288 6.15 -24.42 -7.61
C GLY A 288 4.97 -23.47 -7.73
N MET A 289 4.15 -23.70 -8.76
CA MET A 289 3.01 -22.88 -9.14
C MET A 289 1.98 -22.73 -8.02
N THR A 290 1.67 -23.84 -7.32
CA THR A 290 0.63 -23.86 -6.28
C THR A 290 0.99 -22.96 -5.11
N GLY A 291 2.23 -23.01 -4.63
CA GLY A 291 2.69 -22.18 -3.51
C GLY A 291 2.55 -20.68 -3.81
N LEU A 292 3.06 -20.25 -4.97
CA LEU A 292 2.98 -18.85 -5.39
C LEU A 292 1.56 -18.43 -5.75
N ALA A 293 0.75 -19.27 -6.38
CA ALA A 293 -0.64 -18.97 -6.69
C ALA A 293 -1.49 -18.76 -5.42
N LEU A 294 -1.32 -19.62 -4.40
CA LEU A 294 -1.94 -19.44 -3.09
C LEU A 294 -1.43 -18.15 -2.42
N GLY A 295 -0.12 -17.86 -2.54
CA GLY A 295 0.47 -16.59 -2.10
C GLY A 295 -0.21 -15.38 -2.75
N VAL A 296 -0.41 -15.39 -4.07
CA VAL A 296 -1.12 -14.33 -4.80
C VAL A 296 -2.54 -14.13 -4.28
N ILE A 297 -3.30 -15.22 -4.15
CA ILE A 297 -4.70 -15.14 -3.75
C ILE A 297 -4.82 -14.63 -2.30
N PHE A 298 -4.09 -15.24 -1.38
CA PHE A 298 -4.26 -15.00 0.05
C PHE A 298 -3.43 -13.84 0.60
N CYS A 299 -2.35 -13.40 -0.08
CA CYS A 299 -1.72 -12.11 0.23
C CYS A 299 -2.39 -10.96 -0.53
N GLY A 300 -2.73 -11.15 -1.81
CA GLY A 300 -3.30 -10.12 -2.67
C GLY A 300 -4.68 -9.67 -2.19
N GLY A 301 -5.61 -10.60 -1.94
CA GLY A 301 -6.98 -10.28 -1.52
C GLY A 301 -7.04 -9.38 -0.28
N PRO A 302 -6.38 -9.72 0.82
CA PRO A 302 -6.32 -8.89 2.01
C PRO A 302 -5.44 -7.63 1.89
N PHE A 303 -4.59 -7.50 0.90
CA PHE A 303 -3.56 -6.45 0.77
C PHE A 303 -4.05 -5.04 1.15
N LEU A 304 -4.84 -4.41 0.29
CA LEU A 304 -5.42 -3.08 0.57
C LEU A 304 -6.74 -3.16 1.34
N ALA A 305 -7.40 -4.32 1.31
CA ALA A 305 -8.61 -4.58 2.06
C ALA A 305 -8.39 -4.51 3.58
N SER A 306 -7.26 -5.04 4.08
CA SER A 306 -6.89 -4.95 5.51
C SER A 306 -6.65 -3.49 5.94
N MET A 307 -6.00 -2.68 5.09
CA MET A 307 -5.84 -1.25 5.33
C MET A 307 -7.19 -0.54 5.48
N LEU A 308 -8.14 -0.81 4.58
CA LEU A 308 -9.48 -0.26 4.65
C LEU A 308 -10.22 -0.71 5.92
N LEU A 309 -10.11 -1.98 6.31
CA LEU A 309 -10.69 -2.52 7.54
C LEU A 309 -10.09 -1.88 8.80
N VAL A 310 -8.77 -1.65 8.83
CA VAL A 310 -8.10 -0.95 9.94
C VAL A 310 -8.62 0.48 10.07
N MET A 311 -8.77 1.22 8.96
CA MET A 311 -9.31 2.58 8.99
C MET A 311 -10.78 2.61 9.44
N GLN A 312 -11.59 1.64 9.03
CA GLN A 312 -12.97 1.47 9.52
C GLN A 312 -12.96 1.17 11.03
N ARG A 313 -12.09 0.26 11.49
CA ARG A 313 -11.99 -0.10 12.90
C ARG A 313 -11.52 1.06 13.78
N ALA A 314 -10.55 1.84 13.31
CA ALA A 314 -10.10 3.05 14.01
C ALA A 314 -11.24 4.06 14.21
N ARG A 315 -12.10 4.21 13.19
CA ARG A 315 -13.29 5.07 13.27
C ARG A 315 -14.35 4.55 14.24
N GLU A 316 -14.51 3.23 14.34
CA GLU A 316 -15.42 2.60 15.31
C GLU A 316 -14.93 2.79 16.75
N ILE A 317 -13.60 2.72 16.99
CA ILE A 317 -12.98 2.87 18.31
C ILE A 317 -13.01 4.33 18.78
N ASP A 318 -12.69 5.28 17.90
CA ASP A 318 -12.61 6.71 18.24
C ASP A 318 -13.12 7.56 17.07
N PRO A 319 -14.44 7.77 16.98
CA PRO A 319 -15.04 8.56 15.90
C PRO A 319 -14.57 10.03 15.89
N LEU A 320 -14.36 10.64 17.05
CA LEU A 320 -13.97 12.05 17.20
C LEU A 320 -12.48 12.27 16.94
N GLY A 321 -11.63 11.34 17.40
CA GLY A 321 -10.17 11.38 17.19
C GLY A 321 -9.70 10.75 15.88
N HIS A 322 -10.59 10.37 14.98
CA HIS A 322 -10.28 9.58 13.78
C HIS A 322 -9.14 10.17 12.94
N ALA A 323 -9.18 11.47 12.63
CA ALA A 323 -8.14 12.11 11.79
C ALA A 323 -6.73 12.02 12.42
N ARG A 324 -6.63 12.25 13.75
CA ARG A 324 -5.40 12.12 14.54
C ARG A 324 -4.90 10.67 14.56
N ASN A 325 -5.82 9.73 14.70
CA ASN A 325 -5.51 8.29 14.79
C ASN A 325 -5.05 7.71 13.46
N VAL A 326 -5.63 8.14 12.32
CA VAL A 326 -5.18 7.76 10.98
C VAL A 326 -3.70 8.11 10.78
N GLY A 327 -3.27 9.30 11.22
CA GLY A 327 -1.87 9.71 11.09
C GLY A 327 -0.91 8.77 11.84
N LEU A 328 -1.23 8.44 13.10
CA LEU A 328 -0.38 7.55 13.89
C LEU A 328 -0.39 6.10 13.36
N LEU A 329 -1.54 5.61 12.92
CA LEU A 329 -1.67 4.31 12.26
C LEU A 329 -0.83 4.26 10.99
N THR A 330 -0.89 5.31 10.15
CA THR A 330 -0.09 5.39 8.92
C THR A 330 1.41 5.39 9.22
N ALA A 331 1.85 6.11 10.24
CA ALA A 331 3.25 6.13 10.66
C ALA A 331 3.71 4.75 11.17
N GLY A 332 2.91 4.10 12.03
CA GLY A 332 3.21 2.74 12.52
C GLY A 332 3.29 1.71 11.39
N PHE A 333 2.34 1.78 10.45
CA PHE A 333 2.34 0.93 9.26
C PHE A 333 3.56 1.17 8.36
N ALA A 334 3.95 2.44 8.16
CA ALA A 334 5.12 2.80 7.37
C ALA A 334 6.43 2.31 8.02
N LEU A 335 6.53 2.33 9.36
CA LEU A 335 7.65 1.72 10.08
C LEU A 335 7.71 0.20 9.85
N GLY A 336 6.56 -0.47 9.92
CA GLY A 336 6.46 -1.89 9.59
C GLY A 336 6.89 -2.19 8.14
N GLN A 337 6.43 -1.39 7.18
CA GLN A 337 6.82 -1.53 5.77
C GLN A 337 8.32 -1.33 5.55
N LEU A 338 8.96 -0.42 6.28
CA LEU A 338 10.43 -0.25 6.22
C LEU A 338 11.15 -1.48 6.77
N GLY A 339 10.64 -2.06 7.86
CA GLY A 339 11.23 -3.25 8.50
C GLY A 339 11.24 -4.49 7.60
N GLY A 340 10.18 -4.70 6.80
CA GLY A 340 10.06 -5.89 5.95
C GLY A 340 11.21 -6.08 4.95
N PRO A 341 11.46 -5.14 4.03
CA PRO A 341 12.58 -5.24 3.08
C PRO A 341 13.97 -5.26 3.74
N LEU A 342 14.16 -4.60 4.89
CA LEU A 342 15.39 -4.72 5.67
C LEU A 342 15.57 -6.15 6.19
N LEU A 343 14.51 -6.78 6.72
CA LEU A 343 14.54 -8.19 7.11
C LEU A 343 14.79 -9.10 5.91
N ALA A 344 14.24 -8.78 4.73
CA ALA A 344 14.49 -9.52 3.50
C ALA A 344 15.96 -9.39 3.05
N ALA A 345 16.55 -8.19 3.12
CA ALA A 345 17.93 -7.94 2.80
C ALA A 345 18.87 -8.70 3.76
N LEU A 346 18.63 -8.63 5.07
CA LEU A 346 19.37 -9.40 6.08
C LEU A 346 19.24 -10.91 5.86
N SER A 347 18.00 -11.39 5.60
CA SER A 347 17.77 -12.80 5.30
C SER A 347 18.54 -13.25 4.07
N SER A 348 18.51 -12.47 2.98
CA SER A 348 19.28 -12.75 1.77
C SER A 348 20.79 -12.79 2.04
N HIS A 349 21.31 -11.80 2.79
CA HIS A 349 22.73 -11.69 3.09
C HIS A 349 23.26 -12.89 3.92
N PHE A 350 22.52 -13.30 4.96
CA PHE A 350 22.98 -14.35 5.89
C PHE A 350 22.56 -15.77 5.49
N SER A 351 21.44 -15.95 4.81
CA SER A 351 20.90 -17.28 4.45
C SER A 351 20.82 -17.54 2.94
N GLY A 352 21.21 -16.58 2.11
CA GLY A 352 21.13 -16.69 0.64
C GLY A 352 19.70 -16.65 0.09
N GLY A 353 18.68 -16.36 0.92
CA GLY A 353 17.28 -16.40 0.47
C GLY A 353 16.30 -15.66 1.36
N LEU A 354 15.01 -15.74 0.99
CA LEU A 354 13.92 -15.01 1.65
C LEU A 354 13.18 -15.83 2.72
N ARG A 355 13.54 -17.12 2.89
CA ARG A 355 12.78 -18.04 3.76
C ARG A 355 12.64 -17.57 5.23
N PRO A 356 13.73 -17.14 5.93
CA PRO A 356 13.63 -16.60 7.27
C PRO A 356 12.75 -15.36 7.36
N ALA A 357 12.87 -14.45 6.39
CA ALA A 357 12.06 -13.22 6.34
C ALA A 357 10.56 -13.53 6.15
N LEU A 358 10.20 -14.50 5.30
CA LEU A 358 8.82 -14.93 5.11
C LEU A 358 8.23 -15.56 6.39
N LEU A 359 8.99 -16.35 7.14
CA LEU A 359 8.55 -16.92 8.41
C LEU A 359 8.27 -15.83 9.46
N LEU A 360 9.16 -14.84 9.57
CA LEU A 360 8.96 -13.68 10.45
C LEU A 360 7.74 -12.87 10.03
N ALA A 361 7.54 -12.66 8.72
CA ALA A 361 6.38 -11.97 8.17
C ALA A 361 5.06 -12.69 8.52
N ALA A 362 5.01 -14.00 8.35
CA ALA A 362 3.84 -14.80 8.73
C ALA A 362 3.57 -14.73 10.24
N GLY A 363 4.62 -14.84 11.08
CA GLY A 363 4.52 -14.68 12.53
C GLY A 363 3.95 -13.31 12.93
N ALA A 364 4.41 -12.23 12.28
CA ALA A 364 3.91 -10.87 12.53
C ALA A 364 2.39 -10.76 12.22
N LEU A 365 1.92 -11.35 11.11
CA LEU A 365 0.50 -11.35 10.74
C LEU A 365 -0.35 -12.20 11.69
N LEU A 366 0.15 -13.36 12.13
CA LEU A 366 -0.54 -14.20 13.11
C LEU A 366 -0.69 -13.47 14.45
N LEU A 367 0.38 -12.82 14.93
CA LEU A 367 0.36 -11.99 16.13
C LEU A 367 -0.61 -10.80 15.99
N ALA A 368 -0.60 -10.11 14.85
CA ALA A 368 -1.53 -9.02 14.58
C ALA A 368 -2.98 -9.48 14.67
N GLY A 369 -3.31 -10.63 14.07
CA GLY A 369 -4.65 -11.23 14.15
C GLY A 369 -5.02 -11.61 15.59
N GLY A 370 -4.09 -12.20 16.35
CA GLY A 370 -4.27 -12.54 17.77
C GLY A 370 -4.54 -11.34 18.66
N LEU A 371 -3.80 -10.23 18.46
CA LEU A 371 -4.05 -8.96 19.15
C LEU A 371 -5.46 -8.42 18.88
N MET A 372 -5.94 -8.55 17.64
CA MET A 372 -7.28 -8.08 17.26
C MET A 372 -8.41 -8.96 17.82
N LEU A 373 -8.16 -10.22 18.12
CA LEU A 373 -9.13 -11.07 18.84
C LEU A 373 -9.33 -10.60 20.28
N LYS A 374 -8.24 -10.33 21.02
CA LYS A 374 -8.31 -9.88 22.43
C LYS A 374 -9.09 -8.56 22.57
N THR A 375 -8.79 -7.57 21.75
CA THR A 375 -9.49 -6.27 21.79
C THR A 375 -10.97 -6.36 21.46
N ARG A 376 -11.41 -7.41 20.80
CA ARG A 376 -12.81 -7.65 20.50
C ARG A 376 -13.60 -8.08 21.74
N GLU A 377 -13.00 -8.86 22.62
CA GLU A 377 -13.61 -9.33 23.85
C GLU A 377 -13.74 -8.18 24.86
N GLU A 378 -12.72 -7.34 25.00
CA GLU A 378 -12.73 -6.17 25.88
C GLU A 378 -13.83 -5.16 25.52
N VAL A 379 -13.99 -4.81 24.24
CA VAL A 379 -15.04 -3.88 23.77
C VAL A 379 -16.45 -4.46 23.97
N LYS A 380 -16.63 -5.79 23.92
CA LYS A 380 -17.91 -6.42 24.24
C LYS A 380 -18.24 -6.34 25.72
N VAL A 381 -17.25 -6.57 26.59
CA VAL A 381 -17.41 -6.51 28.04
C VAL A 381 -17.76 -5.09 28.50
N GLU A 382 -17.04 -4.06 28.02
CA GLU A 382 -17.36 -2.65 28.32
C GLU A 382 -18.78 -2.26 27.84
N ALA A 383 -19.20 -2.71 26.65
CA ALA A 383 -20.54 -2.41 26.12
C ALA A 383 -21.67 -3.09 26.90
N VAL A 384 -21.41 -4.22 27.57
CA VAL A 384 -22.38 -4.90 28.44
C VAL A 384 -22.43 -4.22 29.82
N VAL A 385 -21.30 -3.81 30.36
CA VAL A 385 -21.21 -3.13 31.67
C VAL A 385 -21.84 -1.72 31.63
N CYS A 386 -21.76 -1.03 30.51
CA CYS A 386 -22.42 0.30 30.35
C CYS A 386 -23.92 0.23 30.05
N ARG A 387 -24.51 -0.95 29.84
CA ARG A 387 -25.95 -1.15 29.60
C ARG A 387 -26.71 -1.78 30.78
N GLY A 388 -26.02 -2.21 31.80
CA GLY A 388 -26.59 -2.67 33.07
C GLY A 388 -26.40 -1.64 34.17
#